data_7f12151b834052d8e50d707106ce26df
#
_entry.id   7f12151b834052d8e50d707106ce26df
#
_cell.length_a   1.000
_cell.length_b   1.000
_cell.length_c   1.000
_cell.angle_alpha   90.00
_cell.angle_beta   90.00
_cell.angle_gamma   90.00
#
_symmetry.space_group_name_H-M   'P 1'
#
loop_
_entity.id
_entity.type
_entity.pdbx_description
1 polymer ?
#
loop_
_entity_poly.entity_id
_entity_poly.type
_entity_poly.pdbx_seq_one_letter_code
_entity_poly.pdbx_strand_id
1 'polypeptide(L)'
;SDLSPSATLSYKIAEQEDFSATIKDRTQKTVKATATWPLFSGGSNIFNLRKAREIKNQKELLLEDSKKNSETEVTNAWANYQSSKSVLDSIRSQVKAAEIANEGITLEYESGNSRTTLEVIQSRTILLNSRINLASSERNFFISQFNLLASVGRLTAKHLNLGQ
;
A
#
# COMPACT_ATOMS: atom_id res chain seq x y z
N SER A 1 -17.82 17.07 23.76
CA SER A 1 -17.71 18.50 23.43
C SER A 1 -17.54 19.25 24.77
N ASP A 2 -16.49 20.06 24.88
CA ASP A 2 -16.04 20.70 26.13
C ASP A 2 -16.96 21.86 26.58
N LEU A 3 -18.05 22.13 25.86
CA LEU A 3 -19.04 23.18 26.13
C LEU A 3 -20.40 22.62 26.57
N SER A 4 -20.54 21.30 26.62
CA SER A 4 -21.82 20.68 26.99
C SER A 4 -21.93 20.57 28.53
N PRO A 5 -23.12 20.87 29.11
CA PRO A 5 -23.33 20.60 30.53
C PRO A 5 -23.28 19.10 30.77
N SER A 6 -22.69 18.72 31.88
CA SER A 6 -22.69 17.34 32.40
C SER A 6 -23.53 17.25 33.67
N ALA A 7 -24.35 16.21 33.77
CA ALA A 7 -25.13 15.91 34.97
C ALA A 7 -24.75 14.51 35.47
N THR A 8 -24.43 14.43 36.75
CA THR A 8 -24.10 13.17 37.39
C THR A 8 -25.01 12.96 38.58
N LEU A 9 -25.69 11.82 38.63
CA LEU A 9 -26.46 11.37 39.80
C LEU A 9 -25.70 10.25 40.50
N SER A 10 -25.38 10.43 41.75
CA SER A 10 -24.73 9.41 42.55
C SER A 10 -25.60 9.06 43.79
N TYR A 11 -25.72 7.77 44.04
CA TYR A 11 -26.35 7.23 45.21
C TYR A 11 -25.32 6.42 46.02
N LYS A 12 -25.14 6.77 47.27
CA LYS A 12 -24.21 6.10 48.17
C LYS A 12 -24.94 5.64 49.43
N ILE A 13 -24.79 4.39 49.78
CA ILE A 13 -25.17 3.83 51.06
C ILE A 13 -23.87 3.59 51.83
N ALA A 14 -23.75 4.12 53.03
CA ALA A 14 -22.66 3.84 53.93
C ALA A 14 -23.26 3.29 55.22
N GLU A 15 -22.88 2.09 55.60
CA GLU A 15 -23.20 1.43 56.84
C GLU A 15 -21.94 1.47 57.73
N GLN A 16 -22.10 1.96 58.92
CA GLN A 16 -21.02 2.00 59.90
C GLN A 16 -21.52 1.27 61.18
N GLU A 17 -20.85 0.20 61.49
CA GLU A 17 -21.00 -0.53 62.73
C GLU A 17 -20.13 0.14 63.78
N ASP A 18 -20.60 0.17 65.03
CA ASP A 18 -19.90 0.77 66.17
C ASP A 18 -19.50 2.26 66.01
N PHE A 19 -20.42 3.08 65.50
CA PHE A 19 -20.16 4.50 65.20
C PHE A 19 -19.81 5.32 66.45
N SER A 20 -20.43 5.01 67.59
CA SER A 20 -20.06 5.60 68.93
C SER A 20 -20.59 4.74 70.08
N ALA A 21 -20.13 5.03 71.32
CA ALA A 21 -20.55 4.31 72.52
C ALA A 21 -22.08 4.28 72.72
N THR A 22 -22.82 5.19 72.08
CA THR A 22 -24.28 5.35 72.26
C THR A 22 -25.05 4.86 71.03
N ILE A 23 -24.42 4.81 69.80
CA ILE A 23 -25.05 4.45 68.56
C ILE A 23 -24.25 3.28 67.98
N LYS A 24 -24.79 2.07 67.99
CA LYS A 24 -24.12 0.88 67.52
C LYS A 24 -24.04 0.86 65.95
N ASP A 25 -25.15 1.12 65.32
CA ASP A 25 -25.23 1.01 63.82
C ASP A 25 -25.74 2.33 63.25
N ARG A 26 -25.06 2.82 62.21
CA ARG A 26 -25.48 3.99 61.46
C ARG A 26 -25.52 3.69 59.98
N THR A 27 -26.71 3.77 59.40
CA THR A 27 -26.90 3.67 57.92
C THR A 27 -27.10 5.07 57.36
N GLN A 28 -26.20 5.50 56.52
CA GLN A 28 -26.32 6.78 55.83
C GLN A 28 -26.58 6.55 54.33
N LYS A 29 -27.73 7.06 53.89
CA LYS A 29 -28.12 7.04 52.42
C LYS A 29 -27.94 8.45 51.87
N THR A 30 -27.03 8.61 50.91
CA THR A 30 -26.74 9.90 50.33
C THR A 30 -27.10 9.86 48.84
N VAL A 31 -27.99 10.76 48.42
CA VAL A 31 -28.27 11.01 46.98
C VAL A 31 -27.65 12.34 46.62
N LYS A 32 -26.77 12.35 45.64
CA LYS A 32 -26.10 13.57 45.18
C LYS A 32 -26.36 13.73 43.67
N ALA A 33 -26.99 14.83 43.29
CA ALA A 33 -27.10 15.27 41.91
C ALA A 33 -26.14 16.44 41.71
N THR A 34 -25.24 16.31 40.72
CA THR A 34 -24.29 17.36 40.40
C THR A 34 -24.45 17.72 38.90
N ALA A 35 -24.74 18.98 38.61
CA ALA A 35 -24.72 19.52 37.25
C ALA A 35 -23.53 20.49 37.15
N THR A 36 -22.68 20.24 36.14
CA THR A 36 -21.51 21.08 35.89
C THR A 36 -21.60 21.64 34.46
N TRP A 37 -21.58 22.94 34.34
CA TRP A 37 -21.56 23.63 33.05
C TRP A 37 -20.35 24.57 32.98
N PRO A 38 -19.34 24.28 32.14
CA PRO A 38 -18.15 25.11 32.02
C PRO A 38 -18.45 26.37 31.20
N LEU A 39 -19.02 27.41 31.84
CA LEU A 39 -19.36 28.67 31.17
C LEU A 39 -18.12 29.49 30.80
N PHE A 40 -17.05 29.38 31.53
CA PHE A 40 -15.78 30.07 31.31
C PHE A 40 -14.60 29.18 31.71
N SER A 41 -13.74 28.91 30.73
CA SER A 41 -12.55 28.04 30.91
C SER A 41 -11.24 28.76 30.53
N GLY A 42 -11.16 30.06 30.81
CA GLY A 42 -9.94 30.86 30.60
C GLY A 42 -9.45 30.87 29.13
N GLY A 43 -10.36 30.79 28.15
CA GLY A 43 -10.01 30.77 26.74
C GLY A 43 -9.61 29.39 26.16
N SER A 44 -9.47 28.34 27.00
CA SER A 44 -9.04 27.01 26.54
C SER A 44 -9.99 26.43 25.48
N ASN A 45 -11.28 26.66 25.58
CA ASN A 45 -12.27 26.20 24.59
C ASN A 45 -12.07 26.83 23.20
N ILE A 46 -11.66 28.11 23.14
CA ILE A 46 -11.36 28.80 21.87
C ILE A 46 -10.09 28.23 21.25
N PHE A 47 -9.07 27.97 22.05
CA PHE A 47 -7.82 27.34 21.58
C PHE A 47 -8.04 25.90 21.15
N ASN A 48 -8.85 25.13 21.86
CA ASN A 48 -9.22 23.78 21.47
C ASN A 48 -10.01 23.76 20.14
N LEU A 49 -10.91 24.72 19.91
CA LEU A 49 -11.61 24.86 18.64
C LEU A 49 -10.66 25.21 17.50
N ARG A 50 -9.72 26.13 17.72
CA ARG A 50 -8.68 26.45 16.71
C ARG A 50 -7.82 25.23 16.43
N LYS A 51 -7.33 24.55 17.46
CA LYS A 51 -6.57 23.30 17.33
C LYS A 51 -7.33 22.25 16.51
N ALA A 52 -8.62 22.05 16.79
CA ALA A 52 -9.44 21.10 16.04
C ALA A 52 -9.59 21.50 14.58
N ARG A 53 -9.71 22.80 14.25
CA ARG A 53 -9.72 23.29 12.87
C ARG A 53 -8.42 23.04 12.15
N GLU A 54 -7.28 23.32 12.80
CA GLU A 54 -5.96 23.08 12.21
C GLU A 54 -5.70 21.59 11.99
N ILE A 55 -6.12 20.73 12.91
CA ILE A 55 -6.07 19.28 12.72
C ILE A 55 -6.94 18.85 11.53
N LYS A 56 -8.13 19.44 11.37
CA LYS A 56 -8.98 19.16 10.21
C LYS A 56 -8.27 19.57 8.91
N ASN A 57 -7.77 20.80 8.83
CA ASN A 57 -7.03 21.31 7.68
C ASN A 57 -5.81 20.42 7.36
N GLN A 58 -5.06 20.02 8.37
CA GLN A 58 -3.95 19.08 8.20
C GLN A 58 -4.41 17.75 7.59
N LYS A 59 -5.54 17.20 8.05
CA LYS A 59 -6.08 15.95 7.50
C LYS A 59 -6.60 16.10 6.07
N GLU A 60 -7.15 17.25 5.72
CA GLU A 60 -7.57 17.55 4.35
C GLU A 60 -6.38 17.63 3.39
N LEU A 61 -5.29 18.30 3.81
CA LEU A 61 -4.05 18.36 3.03
C LEU A 61 -3.39 16.99 2.88
N LEU A 62 -3.37 16.19 3.94
CA LEU A 62 -2.86 14.80 3.88
C LEU A 62 -3.70 13.92 2.94
N LEU A 63 -5.02 14.12 2.89
CA LEU A 63 -5.88 13.43 1.94
C LEU A 63 -5.56 13.83 0.50
N GLU A 64 -5.37 15.12 0.24
CA GLU A 64 -5.00 15.63 -1.08
C GLU A 64 -3.63 15.08 -1.52
N ASP A 65 -2.64 15.10 -0.63
CA ASP A 65 -1.31 14.53 -0.87
C ASP A 65 -1.40 13.02 -1.19
N SER A 66 -2.16 12.27 -0.40
CA SER A 66 -2.39 10.85 -0.65
C SER A 66 -3.04 10.56 -2.01
N LYS A 67 -3.98 11.40 -2.46
CA LYS A 67 -4.58 11.29 -3.80
C LYS A 67 -3.54 11.52 -4.90
N LYS A 68 -2.76 12.60 -4.79
CA LYS A 68 -1.70 12.91 -5.76
C LYS A 68 -0.63 11.82 -5.83
N ASN A 69 -0.25 11.27 -4.69
CA ASN A 69 0.69 10.16 -4.62
C ASN A 69 0.14 8.91 -5.31
N SER A 70 -1.15 8.58 -5.10
CA SER A 70 -1.79 7.46 -5.78
C SER A 70 -1.87 7.67 -7.30
N GLU A 71 -2.20 8.88 -7.77
CA GLU A 71 -2.20 9.20 -9.20
C GLU A 71 -0.80 9.05 -9.83
N THR A 72 0.22 9.52 -9.10
CA THR A 72 1.62 9.39 -9.54
C THR A 72 2.04 7.93 -9.60
N GLU A 73 1.68 7.13 -8.60
CA GLU A 73 1.99 5.70 -8.55
C GLU A 73 1.34 4.94 -9.72
N VAL A 74 0.07 5.18 -10.02
CA VAL A 74 -0.63 4.57 -11.16
C VAL A 74 0.01 5.00 -12.48
N THR A 75 0.35 6.28 -12.62
CA THR A 75 0.99 6.80 -13.84
C THR A 75 2.36 6.14 -14.08
N ASN A 76 3.17 6.01 -13.02
CA ASN A 76 4.47 5.34 -13.09
C ASN A 76 4.32 3.84 -13.41
N ALA A 77 3.36 3.16 -12.78
CA ALA A 77 3.08 1.75 -13.05
C ALA A 77 2.64 1.54 -14.51
N TRP A 78 1.81 2.43 -15.05
CA TRP A 78 1.40 2.40 -16.46
C TRP A 78 2.57 2.63 -17.42
N ALA A 79 3.42 3.63 -17.15
CA ALA A 79 4.61 3.89 -17.96
C ALA A 79 5.58 2.69 -17.97
N ASN A 80 5.79 2.07 -16.81
CA ASN A 80 6.60 0.86 -16.67
C ASN A 80 6.01 -0.34 -17.42
N TYR A 81 4.69 -0.51 -17.41
CA TYR A 81 4.00 -1.55 -18.16
C TYR A 81 4.20 -1.34 -19.68
N GLN A 82 4.00 -0.13 -20.18
CA GLN A 82 4.20 0.20 -21.58
C GLN A 82 5.66 -0.01 -22.03
N SER A 83 6.61 0.45 -21.21
CA SER A 83 8.04 0.27 -21.47
C SER A 83 8.42 -1.22 -21.51
N SER A 84 8.02 -2.00 -20.52
CA SER A 84 8.34 -3.43 -20.48
C SER A 84 7.70 -4.21 -21.61
N LYS A 85 6.50 -3.82 -22.08
CA LYS A 85 5.88 -4.38 -23.28
C LYS A 85 6.73 -4.12 -24.52
N SER A 86 7.14 -2.87 -24.74
CA SER A 86 7.97 -2.49 -25.90
C SER A 86 9.33 -3.19 -25.88
N VAL A 87 9.94 -3.32 -24.70
CA VAL A 87 11.20 -4.08 -24.53
C VAL A 87 10.99 -5.55 -24.87
N LEU A 88 9.90 -6.16 -24.40
CA LEU A 88 9.60 -7.57 -24.72
C LEU A 88 9.46 -7.79 -26.22
N ASP A 89 8.72 -6.92 -26.91
CA ASP A 89 8.53 -7.03 -28.38
C ASP A 89 9.86 -6.86 -29.14
N SER A 90 10.73 -5.96 -28.66
CA SER A 90 12.08 -5.77 -29.22
C SER A 90 12.96 -6.98 -29.01
N ILE A 91 12.96 -7.56 -27.80
CA ILE A 91 13.75 -8.77 -27.49
C ILE A 91 13.25 -9.99 -28.27
N ARG A 92 11.93 -10.14 -28.47
CA ARG A 92 11.38 -11.20 -29.34
C ARG A 92 11.90 -11.09 -30.76
N SER A 93 11.96 -9.88 -31.31
CA SER A 93 12.53 -9.62 -32.65
C SER A 93 14.03 -9.93 -32.68
N GLN A 94 14.76 -9.60 -31.59
CA GLN A 94 16.18 -9.93 -31.47
C GLN A 94 16.43 -11.44 -31.43
N VAL A 95 15.62 -12.21 -30.71
CA VAL A 95 15.72 -13.67 -30.65
C VAL A 95 15.49 -14.26 -32.07
N LYS A 96 14.44 -13.80 -32.75
CA LYS A 96 14.15 -14.24 -34.10
C LYS A 96 15.30 -13.96 -35.07
N ALA A 97 15.90 -12.77 -35.00
CA ALA A 97 17.08 -12.43 -35.79
C ALA A 97 18.29 -13.32 -35.48
N ALA A 98 18.53 -13.59 -34.18
CA ALA A 98 19.59 -14.47 -33.75
C ALA A 98 19.38 -15.94 -34.18
N GLU A 99 18.13 -16.40 -34.20
CA GLU A 99 17.77 -17.74 -34.70
C GLU A 99 18.09 -17.86 -36.19
N ILE A 100 17.66 -16.91 -37.02
CA ILE A 100 17.93 -16.88 -38.46
C ILE A 100 19.45 -16.81 -38.73
N ALA A 101 20.16 -15.95 -37.99
CA ALA A 101 21.62 -15.83 -38.15
C ALA A 101 22.35 -17.11 -37.77
N ASN A 102 21.97 -17.77 -36.67
CA ASN A 102 22.56 -19.01 -36.21
C ASN A 102 22.28 -20.16 -37.21
N GLU A 103 21.06 -20.22 -37.72
CA GLU A 103 20.70 -21.21 -38.74
C GLU A 103 21.54 -21.01 -40.04
N GLY A 104 21.62 -19.77 -40.53
CA GLY A 104 22.41 -19.44 -41.71
C GLY A 104 23.90 -19.80 -41.54
N ILE A 105 24.52 -19.40 -40.44
CA ILE A 105 25.94 -19.73 -40.16
C ILE A 105 26.14 -21.24 -40.03
N THR A 106 25.19 -21.97 -39.44
CA THR A 106 25.28 -23.44 -39.28
C THR A 106 25.19 -24.13 -40.65
N LEU A 107 24.24 -23.73 -41.52
CA LEU A 107 24.07 -24.26 -42.89
C LEU A 107 25.29 -23.98 -43.75
N GLU A 108 25.85 -22.77 -43.70
CA GLU A 108 27.08 -22.41 -44.42
C GLU A 108 28.29 -23.25 -43.96
N TYR A 109 28.40 -23.53 -42.66
CA TYR A 109 29.44 -24.39 -42.11
C TYR A 109 29.27 -25.83 -42.57
N GLU A 110 28.06 -26.40 -42.54
CA GLU A 110 27.78 -27.79 -42.95
C GLU A 110 27.95 -27.99 -44.47
N SER A 111 27.69 -26.94 -45.29
CA SER A 111 27.91 -26.98 -46.73
C SER A 111 29.37 -26.86 -47.17
N GLY A 112 30.32 -26.77 -46.23
CA GLY A 112 31.75 -26.64 -46.51
C GLY A 112 32.19 -25.27 -47.01
N ASN A 113 31.31 -24.26 -46.91
CA ASN A 113 31.65 -22.87 -47.16
C ASN A 113 32.48 -22.29 -46.04
N SER A 114 33.39 -21.40 -46.30
CA SER A 114 34.43 -20.73 -45.53
C SER A 114 34.14 -20.35 -44.04
N ARG A 115 33.12 -20.90 -43.42
CA ARG A 115 32.78 -20.66 -42.01
C ARG A 115 33.61 -21.55 -41.08
N THR A 116 34.02 -20.99 -39.97
CA THR A 116 34.79 -21.67 -38.95
C THR A 116 33.90 -22.22 -37.80
N THR A 117 34.35 -23.29 -37.15
CA THR A 117 33.70 -23.81 -35.94
C THR A 117 33.54 -22.72 -34.86
N LEU A 118 34.47 -21.78 -34.78
CA LEU A 118 34.39 -20.64 -33.86
C LEU A 118 33.18 -19.77 -34.13
N GLU A 119 32.88 -19.46 -35.40
CA GLU A 119 31.71 -18.64 -35.77
C GLU A 119 30.40 -19.35 -35.42
N VAL A 120 30.33 -20.68 -35.60
CA VAL A 120 29.15 -21.46 -35.17
C VAL A 120 28.97 -21.41 -33.64
N ILE A 121 30.02 -21.56 -32.89
CA ILE A 121 29.97 -21.47 -31.42
C ILE A 121 29.56 -20.06 -30.97
N GLN A 122 30.10 -19.02 -31.62
CA GLN A 122 29.75 -17.64 -31.33
C GLN A 122 28.28 -17.35 -31.60
N SER A 123 27.76 -17.79 -32.77
CA SER A 123 26.35 -17.59 -33.13
C SER A 123 25.40 -18.31 -32.19
N ARG A 124 25.73 -19.53 -31.75
CA ARG A 124 24.97 -20.27 -30.71
C ARG A 124 24.99 -19.55 -29.38
N THR A 125 26.12 -18.98 -29.00
CA THR A 125 26.24 -18.21 -27.73
C THR A 125 25.37 -16.95 -27.80
N ILE A 126 25.36 -16.22 -28.92
CA ILE A 126 24.50 -15.05 -29.13
C ILE A 126 23.03 -15.45 -29.04
N LEU A 127 22.62 -16.54 -29.67
CA LEU A 127 21.24 -17.05 -29.62
C LEU A 127 20.85 -17.42 -28.18
N LEU A 128 21.73 -18.15 -27.46
CA LEU A 128 21.49 -18.53 -26.07
C LEU A 128 21.29 -17.29 -25.19
N ASN A 129 22.18 -16.30 -25.29
CA ASN A 129 22.08 -15.05 -24.54
C ASN A 129 20.78 -14.28 -24.88
N SER A 130 20.40 -14.26 -26.15
CA SER A 130 19.13 -13.63 -26.58
C SER A 130 17.91 -14.32 -25.95
N ARG A 131 17.90 -15.65 -25.87
CA ARG A 131 16.84 -16.43 -25.21
C ARG A 131 16.80 -16.20 -23.70
N ILE A 132 17.95 -16.10 -23.04
CA ILE A 132 18.04 -15.75 -21.62
C ILE A 132 17.45 -14.35 -21.37
N ASN A 133 17.79 -13.38 -22.24
CA ASN A 133 17.23 -12.03 -22.17
C ASN A 133 15.70 -12.01 -22.40
N LEU A 134 15.21 -12.87 -23.31
CA LEU A 134 13.77 -13.04 -23.54
C LEU A 134 13.06 -13.51 -22.25
N ALA A 135 13.54 -14.57 -21.63
CA ALA A 135 12.96 -15.09 -20.40
C ALA A 135 12.96 -14.02 -19.27
N SER A 136 14.04 -13.25 -19.17
CA SER A 136 14.12 -12.13 -18.21
C SER A 136 13.13 -11.01 -18.54
N SER A 137 12.97 -10.68 -19.82
CA SER A 137 12.03 -9.66 -20.27
C SER A 137 10.57 -10.09 -20.09
N GLU A 138 10.23 -11.34 -20.34
CA GLU A 138 8.91 -11.91 -20.07
C GLU A 138 8.57 -11.84 -18.58
N ARG A 139 9.51 -12.24 -17.71
CA ARG A 139 9.33 -12.10 -16.26
C ARG A 139 9.08 -10.63 -15.86
N ASN A 140 9.87 -9.70 -16.38
CA ASN A 140 9.72 -8.28 -16.06
C ASN A 140 8.39 -7.71 -16.55
N PHE A 141 7.92 -8.14 -17.71
CA PHE A 141 6.61 -7.77 -18.23
C PHE A 141 5.49 -8.29 -17.32
N PHE A 142 5.52 -9.55 -16.87
CA PHE A 142 4.56 -10.08 -15.91
C PHE A 142 4.57 -9.29 -14.59
N ILE A 143 5.76 -8.99 -14.05
CA ILE A 143 5.87 -8.17 -12.83
C ILE A 143 5.22 -6.79 -13.03
N SER A 144 5.45 -6.14 -14.19
CA SER A 144 4.87 -4.83 -14.48
C SER A 144 3.34 -4.87 -14.56
N GLN A 145 2.76 -5.97 -15.08
CA GLN A 145 1.31 -6.17 -15.06
C GLN A 145 0.75 -6.27 -13.64
N PHE A 146 1.38 -7.06 -12.77
CA PHE A 146 0.96 -7.18 -11.38
C PHE A 146 1.13 -5.88 -10.61
N ASN A 147 2.21 -5.13 -10.84
CA ASN A 147 2.42 -3.82 -10.24
C ASN A 147 1.33 -2.82 -10.65
N LEU A 148 0.93 -2.83 -11.92
CA LEU A 148 -0.18 -2.01 -12.41
C LEU A 148 -1.51 -2.42 -11.74
N LEU A 149 -1.80 -3.71 -11.62
CA LEU A 149 -3.00 -4.19 -10.92
C LEU A 149 -2.98 -3.82 -9.44
N ALA A 150 -1.81 -3.84 -8.81
CA ALA A 150 -1.64 -3.43 -7.42
C ALA A 150 -1.90 -1.93 -7.24
N SER A 151 -1.32 -1.08 -8.11
CA SER A 151 -1.47 0.38 -8.02
C SER A 151 -2.91 0.85 -8.19
N VAL A 152 -3.72 0.13 -9.00
CA VAL A 152 -5.17 0.41 -9.13
C VAL A 152 -6.03 -0.33 -8.09
N GLY A 153 -5.42 -1.04 -7.13
CA GLY A 153 -6.12 -1.77 -6.07
C GLY A 153 -6.89 -3.01 -6.53
N ARG A 154 -6.60 -3.54 -7.72
CA ARG A 154 -7.27 -4.72 -8.29
C ARG A 154 -6.52 -6.03 -8.11
N LEU A 155 -5.35 -6.02 -7.50
CA LEU A 155 -4.58 -7.21 -7.19
C LEU A 155 -5.19 -7.95 -5.99
N THR A 156 -6.22 -8.74 -6.22
CA THR A 156 -6.90 -9.53 -5.19
C THR A 156 -6.87 -11.02 -5.55
N ALA A 157 -6.89 -11.90 -4.55
CA ALA A 157 -6.93 -13.35 -4.74
C ALA A 157 -8.13 -13.78 -5.62
N LYS A 158 -9.29 -13.10 -5.44
CA LYS A 158 -10.48 -13.31 -6.27
C LYS A 158 -10.27 -12.93 -7.74
N HIS A 159 -9.55 -11.83 -8.01
CA HIS A 159 -9.29 -11.38 -9.38
C HIS A 159 -8.28 -12.29 -10.09
N LEU A 160 -7.37 -12.92 -9.34
CA LEU A 160 -6.38 -13.87 -9.83
C LEU A 160 -6.86 -15.32 -9.85
N ASN A 161 -8.13 -15.60 -9.49
CA ASN A 161 -8.71 -16.95 -9.36
C ASN A 161 -7.87 -17.88 -8.45
N LEU A 162 -7.17 -17.34 -7.45
CA LEU A 162 -6.33 -18.09 -6.53
C LEU A 162 -7.09 -18.57 -5.27
N GLY A 163 -8.39 -18.38 -5.21
CA GLY A 163 -9.22 -18.72 -4.07
C GLY A 163 -10.47 -19.50 -4.48
N GLN A 164 -10.36 -20.79 -4.61
CA GLN A 164 -11.44 -21.75 -4.40
C GLN A 164 -11.12 -22.59 -3.18
#